data_22a3b6fb7ae30e83463e70fa539c8c39
#
_entry.id   22a3b6fb7ae30e83463e70fa539c8c39
#
_cell.length_a   1.000
_cell.length_b   1.000
_cell.length_c   1.000
_cell.angle_alpha   90.00
_cell.angle_beta   90.00
_cell.angle_gamma   90.00
#
_symmetry.space_group_name_H-M   'P 1'
#
loop_
_entity.id
_entity.type
_entity.pdbx_description
1 polymer ?
#
loop_
_entity_poly.entity_id
_entity_poly.type
_entity_poly.pdbx_seq_one_letter_code
_entity_poly.pdbx_strand_id
1 'polypeptide(L)'
;MFHRGELRRRMLEQRGQLRVEQRSEMEGELFQRLYALPAIQKAGVFFVYCSYRSEVGTGELIDQLLHLGKTVCVPLCDPATVSMAAVRITDPRKDLLPGYKGIPEPHRQLASTQSIAATSLEVVIIPGAVFDRRGYRLGYGGGYYDRFLALEAPQALRIGLAFDLQIFDHL
;
A
#
# COMPACT_ATOMS: atom_id res chain seq x y z
N MET A 1 -17.73 -6.25 21.65
CA MET A 1 -17.39 -5.50 20.42
C MET A 1 -16.15 -4.70 20.71
N PHE A 2 -15.02 -5.00 20.10
CA PHE A 2 -13.78 -4.25 20.35
C PHE A 2 -13.90 -2.83 19.78
N HIS A 3 -13.44 -1.84 20.55
CA HIS A 3 -13.31 -0.48 20.02
C HIS A 3 -12.25 -0.50 18.91
N ARG A 4 -12.53 0.17 17.75
CA ARG A 4 -11.66 0.16 16.56
C ARG A 4 -10.19 0.46 16.85
N GLY A 5 -9.92 1.34 17.82
CA GLY A 5 -8.56 1.68 18.27
C GLY A 5 -7.86 0.52 18.97
N GLU A 6 -8.57 -0.22 19.79
CA GLU A 6 -8.03 -1.39 20.52
C GLU A 6 -7.75 -2.54 19.56
N LEU A 7 -8.66 -2.84 18.63
CA LEU A 7 -8.46 -3.86 17.60
C LEU A 7 -7.21 -3.56 16.76
N ARG A 8 -7.06 -2.29 16.33
CA ARG A 8 -5.88 -1.84 15.59
C ARG A 8 -4.60 -2.07 16.39
N ARG A 9 -4.54 -1.62 17.65
CA ARG A 9 -3.37 -1.76 18.52
C ARG A 9 -2.98 -3.22 18.67
N ARG A 10 -3.94 -4.08 19.04
CA ARG A 10 -3.72 -5.52 19.19
C ARG A 10 -3.17 -6.16 17.92
N MET A 11 -3.73 -5.81 16.78
CA MET A 11 -3.29 -6.36 15.49
C MET A 11 -1.87 -5.92 15.12
N LEU A 12 -1.52 -4.65 15.36
CA LEU A 12 -0.16 -4.16 15.12
C LEU A 12 0.87 -4.85 16.03
N GLU A 13 0.50 -5.11 17.29
CA GLU A 13 1.34 -5.87 18.23
C GLU A 13 1.55 -7.30 17.73
N GLN A 14 0.48 -8.03 17.38
CA GLN A 14 0.57 -9.41 16.91
C GLN A 14 1.37 -9.51 15.60
N ARG A 15 1.12 -8.61 14.64
CA ARG A 15 1.86 -8.54 13.38
C ARG A 15 3.34 -8.23 13.60
N GLY A 16 3.65 -7.39 14.58
CA GLY A 16 5.03 -7.07 14.98
C GLY A 16 5.80 -8.23 15.61
N GLN A 17 5.10 -9.25 16.13
CA GLN A 17 5.70 -10.46 16.72
C GLN A 17 6.02 -11.55 15.70
N LEU A 18 5.55 -11.42 14.46
CA LEU A 18 5.89 -12.37 13.39
C LEU A 18 7.41 -12.35 13.14
N ARG A 19 8.04 -13.52 13.15
CA ARG A 19 9.46 -13.67 12.83
C ARG A 19 9.71 -13.36 11.34
N VAL A 20 10.90 -12.93 11.04
CA VAL A 20 11.30 -12.53 9.67
C VAL A 20 11.06 -13.68 8.67
N GLU A 21 11.43 -14.90 9.05
CA GLU A 21 11.26 -16.09 8.20
C GLU A 21 9.79 -16.38 7.91
N GLN A 22 8.93 -16.32 8.95
CA GLN A 22 7.48 -16.49 8.78
C GLN A 22 6.87 -15.43 7.86
N ARG A 23 7.30 -14.18 8.01
CA ARG A 23 6.82 -13.08 7.15
C ARG A 23 7.22 -13.30 5.70
N SER A 24 8.48 -13.68 5.46
CA SER A 24 9.01 -13.93 4.12
C SER A 24 8.26 -15.07 3.42
N GLU A 25 7.96 -16.18 4.14
CA GLU A 25 7.17 -17.29 3.61
C GLU A 25 5.75 -16.85 3.24
N MET A 26 5.06 -16.17 4.17
CA MET A 26 3.70 -15.65 3.94
C MET A 26 3.65 -14.63 2.81
N GLU A 27 4.65 -13.75 2.69
CA GLU A 27 4.77 -12.77 1.61
C GLU A 27 4.98 -13.47 0.25
N GLY A 28 5.80 -14.52 0.20
CA GLY A 28 6.00 -15.33 -1.00
C GLY A 28 4.70 -15.93 -1.53
N GLU A 29 3.90 -16.57 -0.64
CA GLU A 29 2.58 -17.10 -1.01
C GLU A 29 1.60 -15.99 -1.45
N LEU A 30 1.59 -14.87 -0.74
CA LEU A 30 0.74 -13.74 -1.04
C LEU A 30 1.05 -13.18 -2.44
N PHE A 31 2.32 -12.99 -2.77
CA PHE A 31 2.72 -12.47 -4.07
C PHE A 31 2.47 -13.47 -5.20
N GLN A 32 2.62 -14.76 -4.99
CA GLN A 32 2.19 -15.76 -5.97
C GLN A 32 0.70 -15.61 -6.32
N ARG A 33 -0.15 -15.49 -5.30
CA ARG A 33 -1.59 -15.25 -5.49
C ARG A 33 -1.88 -13.92 -6.18
N LEU A 34 -1.18 -12.85 -5.80
CA LEU A 34 -1.33 -11.53 -6.40
C LEU A 34 -1.01 -11.54 -7.89
N TYR A 35 0.14 -12.09 -8.27
CA TYR A 35 0.57 -12.14 -9.68
C TYR A 35 -0.31 -13.06 -10.55
N ALA A 36 -1.00 -14.03 -9.96
CA ALA A 36 -1.95 -14.87 -10.67
C ALA A 36 -3.27 -14.15 -11.03
N LEU A 37 -3.56 -12.98 -10.43
CA LEU A 37 -4.77 -12.23 -10.72
C LEU A 37 -4.73 -11.62 -12.13
N PRO A 38 -5.71 -11.89 -13.00
CA PRO A 38 -5.76 -11.32 -14.36
C PRO A 38 -5.72 -9.79 -14.37
N ALA A 39 -6.29 -9.15 -13.35
CA ALA A 39 -6.26 -7.69 -13.21
C ALA A 39 -4.83 -7.15 -13.02
N ILE A 40 -3.98 -7.84 -12.25
CA ILE A 40 -2.58 -7.48 -12.04
C ILE A 40 -1.77 -7.67 -13.34
N GLN A 41 -2.01 -8.77 -14.05
CA GLN A 41 -1.30 -9.06 -15.30
C GLN A 41 -1.60 -8.02 -16.38
N LYS A 42 -2.87 -7.61 -16.49
CA LYS A 42 -3.35 -6.67 -17.53
C LYS A 42 -3.05 -5.21 -17.22
N ALA A 43 -3.10 -4.82 -15.96
CA ALA A 43 -2.92 -3.42 -15.57
C ALA A 43 -1.53 -2.89 -15.95
N GLY A 44 -1.48 -1.64 -16.38
CA GLY A 44 -0.27 -0.91 -16.76
C GLY A 44 0.17 0.10 -15.70
N VAL A 45 -0.76 0.61 -14.87
CA VAL A 45 -0.50 1.73 -13.94
C VAL A 45 -0.91 1.36 -12.52
N PHE A 46 0.08 1.30 -11.64
CA PHE A 46 -0.06 0.88 -10.25
C PHE A 46 0.23 2.02 -9.27
N PHE A 47 -0.53 2.08 -8.19
CA PHE A 47 -0.20 2.87 -7.02
C PHE A 47 0.06 1.93 -5.84
N VAL A 48 1.28 1.94 -5.32
CA VAL A 48 1.75 0.98 -4.32
C VAL A 48 2.25 1.74 -3.09
N TYR A 49 1.80 1.35 -1.89
CA TYR A 49 2.35 1.92 -0.66
C TYR A 49 3.80 1.48 -0.45
N CYS A 50 4.61 2.35 0.13
CA CYS A 50 5.93 1.97 0.64
C CYS A 50 5.76 1.34 2.03
N SER A 51 6.07 0.05 2.15
CA SER A 51 5.88 -0.69 3.40
C SER A 51 6.70 -0.11 4.55
N TYR A 52 6.09 -0.07 5.72
CA TYR A 52 6.69 0.45 6.92
C TYR A 52 6.49 -0.49 8.12
N ARG A 53 7.54 -0.68 8.92
CA ARG A 53 7.55 -1.58 10.09
C ARG A 53 7.15 -3.02 9.73
N SER A 54 6.06 -3.50 10.35
CA SER A 54 5.60 -4.88 10.20
C SER A 54 4.57 -5.08 9.06
N GLU A 55 4.35 -4.10 8.18
CA GLU A 55 3.47 -4.28 7.01
C GLU A 55 3.97 -5.39 6.08
N VAL A 56 3.09 -5.91 5.24
CA VAL A 56 3.51 -6.74 4.10
C VAL A 56 4.51 -5.94 3.27
N GLY A 57 5.69 -6.50 3.04
CA GLY A 57 6.78 -5.82 2.33
C GLY A 57 6.41 -5.55 0.87
N THR A 58 6.50 -4.31 0.42
CA THR A 58 6.18 -3.93 -0.97
C THR A 58 7.40 -3.63 -1.83
N GLY A 59 8.61 -3.69 -1.27
CA GLY A 59 9.83 -3.41 -2.02
C GLY A 59 10.00 -4.33 -3.23
N GLU A 60 9.93 -5.65 -3.01
CA GLU A 60 10.04 -6.63 -4.09
C GLU A 60 8.89 -6.53 -5.12
N LEU A 61 7.67 -6.21 -4.66
CA LEU A 61 6.55 -5.97 -5.56
C LEU A 61 6.82 -4.78 -6.48
N ILE A 62 7.31 -3.67 -5.93
CA ILE A 62 7.67 -2.47 -6.69
C ILE A 62 8.75 -2.80 -7.72
N ASP A 63 9.84 -3.45 -7.30
CA ASP A 63 10.93 -3.84 -8.19
C ASP A 63 10.44 -4.76 -9.32
N GLN A 64 9.61 -5.74 -9.01
CA GLN A 64 9.05 -6.67 -10.00
C GLN A 64 8.12 -5.97 -11.00
N LEU A 65 7.24 -5.08 -10.54
CA LEU A 65 6.36 -4.32 -11.42
C LEU A 65 7.16 -3.42 -12.37
N LEU A 66 8.19 -2.74 -11.87
CA LEU A 66 9.11 -1.94 -12.68
C LEU A 66 9.85 -2.80 -13.72
N HIS A 67 10.33 -3.98 -13.31
CA HIS A 67 11.01 -4.92 -14.22
C HIS A 67 10.08 -5.41 -15.34
N LEU A 68 8.79 -5.57 -15.06
CA LEU A 68 7.77 -5.90 -16.05
C LEU A 68 7.35 -4.71 -16.94
N GLY A 69 8.00 -3.57 -16.83
CA GLY A 69 7.70 -2.37 -17.61
C GLY A 69 6.40 -1.65 -17.22
N LYS A 70 5.87 -1.95 -16.03
CA LYS A 70 4.67 -1.27 -15.52
C LYS A 70 5.01 0.13 -15.01
N THR A 71 4.06 1.04 -15.07
CA THR A 71 4.17 2.34 -14.40
C THR A 71 3.84 2.16 -12.93
N VAL A 72 4.81 2.45 -12.06
CA VAL A 72 4.64 2.35 -10.60
C VAL A 72 4.67 3.74 -10.00
N CYS A 73 3.62 4.06 -9.25
CA CYS A 73 3.50 5.27 -8.46
C CYS A 73 3.47 4.93 -6.98
N VAL A 74 4.01 5.81 -6.18
CA VAL A 74 4.00 5.70 -4.72
C VAL A 74 3.42 6.97 -4.09
N PRO A 75 2.92 6.91 -2.85
CA PRO A 75 2.35 8.07 -2.18
C PRO A 75 3.41 9.09 -1.79
N LEU A 76 3.13 10.36 -2.05
CA LEU A 76 3.71 11.49 -1.35
C LEU A 76 2.62 12.13 -0.50
N CYS A 77 2.77 12.06 0.82
CA CYS A 77 1.76 12.58 1.74
C CYS A 77 1.96 14.06 2.03
N ASP A 78 0.86 14.81 2.10
CA ASP A 78 0.83 16.16 2.65
C ASP A 78 0.05 16.15 3.98
N PRO A 79 0.75 16.23 5.14
CA PRO A 79 0.09 16.23 6.44
C PRO A 79 -0.77 17.47 6.70
N ALA A 80 -0.50 18.61 6.06
CA ALA A 80 -1.25 19.83 6.26
C ALA A 80 -2.67 19.76 5.70
N THR A 81 -2.84 19.07 4.56
CA THR A 81 -4.12 18.92 3.86
C THR A 81 -4.73 17.53 4.00
N VAL A 82 -4.00 16.59 4.61
CA VAL A 82 -4.36 15.16 4.67
C VAL A 82 -4.63 14.61 3.27
N SER A 83 -3.78 14.96 2.31
CA SER A 83 -3.87 14.51 0.92
C SER A 83 -2.65 13.67 0.52
N MET A 84 -2.75 12.97 -0.60
CA MET A 84 -1.67 12.20 -1.20
C MET A 84 -1.57 12.53 -2.69
N ALA A 85 -0.35 12.63 -3.20
CA ALA A 85 -0.08 12.64 -4.63
C ALA A 85 0.45 11.27 -5.08
N ALA A 86 0.08 10.85 -6.29
CA ALA A 86 0.65 9.68 -6.94
C ALA A 86 1.90 10.10 -7.72
N VAL A 87 3.08 9.72 -7.24
CA VAL A 87 4.35 10.08 -7.86
C VAL A 87 4.97 8.85 -8.50
N ARG A 88 5.19 8.92 -9.81
CA ARG A 88 5.86 7.87 -10.57
C ARG A 88 7.31 7.76 -10.14
N ILE A 89 7.77 6.53 -9.94
CA ILE A 89 9.17 6.19 -9.67
C ILE A 89 9.71 5.25 -10.74
N THR A 90 11.04 5.25 -10.91
CA THR A 90 11.75 4.39 -11.85
C THR A 90 12.86 3.60 -11.19
N ASP A 91 13.42 4.11 -10.11
CA ASP A 91 14.46 3.46 -9.29
C ASP A 91 14.19 3.76 -7.80
N PRO A 92 13.59 2.81 -7.05
CA PRO A 92 13.26 3.05 -5.65
C PRO A 92 14.44 3.47 -4.78
N ARG A 93 15.67 3.04 -5.14
CA ARG A 93 16.89 3.35 -4.37
C ARG A 93 17.32 4.81 -4.53
N LYS A 94 16.97 5.45 -5.65
CA LYS A 94 17.28 6.85 -5.93
C LYS A 94 16.10 7.77 -5.66
N ASP A 95 14.90 7.28 -5.95
CA ASP A 95 13.69 8.08 -5.98
C ASP A 95 13.05 8.24 -4.60
N LEU A 96 13.35 7.32 -3.65
CA LEU A 96 12.75 7.30 -2.32
C LEU A 96 13.74 7.74 -1.24
N LEU A 97 13.26 8.61 -0.36
CA LEU A 97 13.98 9.09 0.83
C LEU A 97 13.08 8.89 2.07
N PRO A 98 13.66 8.82 3.28
CA PRO A 98 12.86 8.83 4.50
C PRO A 98 11.98 10.08 4.57
N GLY A 99 10.67 9.89 4.53
CA GLY A 99 9.67 10.94 4.55
C GLY A 99 8.89 11.04 5.87
N TYR A 100 7.61 11.35 5.79
CA TYR A 100 6.76 11.52 6.97
C TYR A 100 6.75 10.25 7.84
N LYS A 101 7.06 10.40 9.13
CA LYS A 101 7.21 9.30 10.12
C LYS A 101 8.28 8.27 9.76
N GLY A 102 9.21 8.58 8.87
CA GLY A 102 10.24 7.65 8.40
C GLY A 102 9.76 6.64 7.35
N ILE A 103 8.56 6.82 6.80
CA ILE A 103 8.07 6.03 5.67
C ILE A 103 8.83 6.48 4.41
N PRO A 104 9.33 5.56 3.56
CA PRO A 104 9.94 5.96 2.31
C PRO A 104 8.95 6.72 1.42
N GLU A 105 9.32 7.90 0.98
CA GLU A 105 8.53 8.77 0.12
C GLU A 105 9.38 9.31 -1.04
N PRO A 106 8.78 9.63 -2.20
CA PRO A 106 9.49 10.30 -3.28
C PRO A 106 9.93 11.71 -2.85
N HIS A 107 11.12 12.12 -3.25
CA HIS A 107 11.58 13.46 -2.94
C HIS A 107 10.75 14.52 -3.68
N ARG A 108 10.56 15.69 -3.08
CA ARG A 108 9.64 16.74 -3.59
C ARG A 108 9.97 17.21 -5.01
N GLN A 109 11.25 17.23 -5.38
CA GLN A 109 11.65 17.60 -6.73
C GLN A 109 11.19 16.58 -7.77
N LEU A 110 11.21 15.27 -7.45
CA LEU A 110 10.67 14.23 -8.31
C LEU A 110 9.14 14.42 -8.44
N ALA A 111 8.46 14.72 -7.35
CA ALA A 111 7.03 14.93 -7.36
C ALA A 111 6.59 16.08 -8.28
N SER A 112 7.39 17.15 -8.40
CA SER A 112 7.07 18.28 -9.27
C SER A 112 7.06 17.92 -10.77
N THR A 113 7.75 16.83 -11.17
CA THR A 113 7.91 16.42 -12.56
C THR A 113 7.25 15.07 -12.88
N GLN A 114 7.03 14.23 -11.88
CA GLN A 114 6.57 12.84 -12.04
C GLN A 114 5.22 12.55 -11.36
N SER A 115 4.52 13.55 -10.83
CA SER A 115 3.15 13.36 -10.37
C SER A 115 2.23 13.05 -11.56
N ILE A 116 1.38 12.04 -11.37
CA ILE A 116 0.38 11.67 -12.38
C ILE A 116 -1.03 11.86 -11.83
N ALA A 117 -1.98 12.03 -12.74
CA ALA A 117 -3.38 12.13 -12.37
C ALA A 117 -3.87 10.81 -11.73
N ALA A 118 -4.50 10.89 -10.57
CA ALA A 118 -5.01 9.70 -9.87
C ALA A 118 -6.07 8.95 -10.69
N THR A 119 -6.74 9.62 -11.62
CA THR A 119 -7.69 9.03 -12.57
C THR A 119 -7.04 8.07 -13.57
N SER A 120 -5.72 8.11 -13.75
CA SER A 120 -4.99 7.16 -14.62
C SER A 120 -4.57 5.88 -13.89
N LEU A 121 -4.75 5.81 -12.57
CA LEU A 121 -4.43 4.62 -11.78
C LEU A 121 -5.41 3.50 -12.07
N GLU A 122 -4.90 2.33 -12.40
CA GLU A 122 -5.71 1.14 -12.68
C GLU A 122 -5.82 0.23 -11.45
N VAL A 123 -4.72 0.10 -10.70
CA VAL A 123 -4.66 -0.70 -9.47
C VAL A 123 -4.04 0.12 -8.35
N VAL A 124 -4.69 0.10 -7.19
CA VAL A 124 -4.15 0.66 -5.95
C VAL A 124 -3.94 -0.45 -4.94
N ILE A 125 -2.70 -0.68 -4.59
CA ILE A 125 -2.30 -1.57 -3.51
C ILE A 125 -2.37 -0.79 -2.20
N ILE A 126 -3.24 -1.22 -1.28
CA ILE A 126 -3.57 -0.47 -0.07
C ILE A 126 -3.06 -1.15 1.20
N PRO A 127 -2.46 -0.39 2.13
CA PRO A 127 -2.07 -0.89 3.44
C PRO A 127 -3.25 -0.89 4.41
N GLY A 128 -3.17 -1.71 5.46
CA GLY A 128 -4.16 -1.70 6.53
C GLY A 128 -3.69 -2.44 7.77
N ALA A 129 -4.30 -2.12 8.90
CA ALA A 129 -4.09 -2.85 10.14
C ALA A 129 -4.96 -4.10 10.21
N VAL A 130 -6.21 -4.00 9.74
CA VAL A 130 -7.20 -5.08 9.76
C VAL A 130 -8.02 -5.02 8.47
N PHE A 131 -8.44 -6.17 7.98
CA PHE A 131 -9.34 -6.30 6.83
C PHE A 131 -10.46 -7.26 7.16
N ASP A 132 -11.59 -7.16 6.45
CA ASP A 132 -12.62 -8.18 6.52
C ASP A 132 -12.92 -8.78 5.15
N ARG A 133 -13.60 -9.95 5.17
CA ARG A 133 -13.93 -10.70 3.95
C ARG A 133 -14.91 -9.99 3.03
N ARG A 134 -15.53 -8.90 3.48
CA ARG A 134 -16.41 -8.03 2.68
C ARG A 134 -15.66 -6.88 2.01
N GLY A 135 -14.35 -6.77 2.23
CA GLY A 135 -13.51 -5.72 1.66
C GLY A 135 -13.44 -4.44 2.50
N TYR A 136 -13.95 -4.45 3.74
CA TYR A 136 -13.73 -3.32 4.65
C TYR A 136 -12.33 -3.36 5.24
N ARG A 137 -11.79 -2.18 5.51
CA ARG A 137 -10.44 -2.00 5.99
C ARG A 137 -10.39 -1.03 7.18
N LEU A 138 -9.66 -1.42 8.21
CA LEU A 138 -9.26 -0.53 9.28
C LEU A 138 -7.82 -0.08 9.04
N GLY A 139 -7.65 1.16 8.62
CA GLY A 139 -6.32 1.77 8.40
C GLY A 139 -5.68 2.26 9.71
N TYR A 140 -4.63 3.06 9.57
CA TYR A 140 -3.85 3.58 10.72
C TYR A 140 -4.42 4.84 11.38
N GLY A 141 -5.56 5.34 10.88
CA GLY A 141 -6.29 6.46 11.48
C GLY A 141 -6.04 7.82 10.85
N GLY A 142 -5.12 7.94 9.88
CA GLY A 142 -4.84 9.20 9.19
C GLY A 142 -5.84 9.60 8.10
N GLY A 143 -6.65 8.65 7.60
CA GLY A 143 -7.68 8.92 6.59
C GLY A 143 -7.16 9.17 5.16
N TYR A 144 -5.85 9.14 4.94
CA TYR A 144 -5.24 9.44 3.63
C TYR A 144 -5.80 8.58 2.50
N TYR A 145 -5.74 7.25 2.66
CA TYR A 145 -6.24 6.32 1.64
C TYR A 145 -7.74 6.40 1.45
N ASP A 146 -8.52 6.57 2.53
CA ASP A 146 -9.97 6.64 2.43
C ASP A 146 -10.40 7.86 1.62
N ARG A 147 -9.75 9.02 1.87
CA ARG A 147 -9.97 10.24 1.10
C ARG A 147 -9.50 10.09 -0.35
N PHE A 148 -8.28 9.64 -0.57
CA PHE A 148 -7.71 9.48 -1.91
C PHE A 148 -8.54 8.56 -2.80
N LEU A 149 -8.92 7.39 -2.28
CA LEU A 149 -9.72 6.42 -3.02
C LEU A 149 -11.16 6.88 -3.29
N ALA A 150 -11.73 7.70 -2.40
CA ALA A 150 -13.08 8.20 -2.58
C ALA A 150 -13.15 9.37 -3.56
N LEU A 151 -12.17 10.27 -3.53
CA LEU A 151 -12.24 11.54 -4.24
C LEU A 151 -11.38 11.58 -5.51
N GLU A 152 -10.22 10.91 -5.51
CA GLU A 152 -9.23 11.07 -6.57
C GLU A 152 -9.07 9.83 -7.45
N ALA A 153 -9.20 8.62 -6.88
CA ALA A 153 -9.06 7.36 -7.61
C ALA A 153 -10.25 6.40 -7.40
N PRO A 154 -11.51 6.84 -7.57
CA PRO A 154 -12.68 6.00 -7.33
C PRO A 154 -12.80 4.82 -8.32
N GLN A 155 -12.24 4.95 -9.52
CA GLN A 155 -12.27 3.96 -10.59
C GLN A 155 -11.26 2.82 -10.40
N ALA A 156 -10.20 3.02 -9.59
CA ALA A 156 -9.11 2.08 -9.47
C ALA A 156 -9.53 0.79 -8.73
N LEU A 157 -9.03 -0.34 -9.20
CA LEU A 157 -9.15 -1.60 -8.48
C LEU A 157 -8.33 -1.52 -7.18
N ARG A 158 -8.96 -1.82 -6.06
CA ARG A 158 -8.36 -1.74 -4.72
C ARG A 158 -7.98 -3.14 -4.25
N ILE A 159 -6.70 -3.33 -3.93
CA ILE A 159 -6.20 -4.61 -3.43
C ILE A 159 -5.48 -4.37 -2.10
N GLY A 160 -6.01 -4.92 -1.01
CA GLY A 160 -5.36 -4.92 0.29
C GLY A 160 -4.36 -6.06 0.39
N LEU A 161 -3.14 -5.78 0.87
CA LEU A 161 -2.18 -6.82 1.23
C LEU A 161 -2.24 -7.05 2.74
N ALA A 162 -2.47 -8.28 3.13
CA ALA A 162 -2.66 -8.65 4.54
C ALA A 162 -2.14 -10.06 4.81
N PHE A 163 -1.55 -10.27 5.97
CA PHE A 163 -1.35 -11.62 6.51
C PHE A 163 -2.68 -12.16 7.03
N ASP A 164 -2.86 -13.47 7.03
CA ASP A 164 -4.12 -14.12 7.44
C ASP A 164 -4.62 -13.68 8.82
N LEU A 165 -3.70 -13.42 9.76
CA LEU A 165 -4.04 -12.94 11.11
C LEU A 165 -4.75 -11.55 11.10
N GLN A 166 -4.66 -10.79 10.01
CA GLN A 166 -5.31 -9.47 9.87
C GLN A 166 -6.71 -9.55 9.28
N ILE A 167 -7.18 -10.76 8.88
CA ILE A 167 -8.44 -10.95 8.17
C ILE A 167 -9.51 -11.45 9.13
N PHE A 168 -10.60 -10.72 9.21
CA PHE A 168 -11.76 -11.01 10.05
C PHE A 168 -12.99 -11.27 9.18
N ASP A 169 -13.99 -11.95 9.73
CA ASP A 169 -15.25 -12.13 8.99
C ASP A 169 -16.00 -10.81 8.85
N HIS A 170 -15.99 -9.98 9.90
CA HIS A 170 -16.67 -8.68 9.95
C HIS A 170 -15.91 -7.66 10.77
N LEU A 171 -15.85 -6.41 10.31
CA LEU A 171 -15.36 -5.21 11.01
C LEU A 171 -16.49 -4.29 11.44
#